data_aa2c7b312b4f7fe9d38de08eea6682b3
#
_entry.id   aa2c7b312b4f7fe9d38de08eea6682b3
#
_cell.length_a   1.000
_cell.length_b   1.000
_cell.length_c   1.000
_cell.angle_alpha   90.00
_cell.angle_beta   90.00
_cell.angle_gamma   90.00
#
_symmetry.space_group_name_H-M   'P 1'
#
loop_
_entity.id
_entity.type
_entity.pdbx_description
1 polymer ?
#
loop_
_entity_poly.entity_id
_entity_poly.type
_entity_poly.pdbx_seq_one_letter_code
_entity_poly.pdbx_strand_id
1 'polypeptide(L)'
;MANTVNDFTVNIATANGTGSQSANLILLHSMFEMGVPVSGKNLFPSNISGLPTWFIIRASDEGYQAPGDITHIQVVMNKDTWLADVEKAEPGTIIIHNMDVKLPVERDDCIVLGMPMTKMARSINPKLARMIANMYYVGALAETLGIEDSAIASSVTQQFKGKEKAIELNLQAITEGRDFARENWDCNIGYSVAARDKDANTFLIEGNEAAALGCIFGGINMLSWYPITPSSSLAESIISWLPKLREAEDGGATCAVIQAEDELAAAGMVVGAGWAGGRGMTCTSGPGISLMSEFIGLAYFAEVPGVIWDVNRVGPSTGLPTRTQQGDLTLLYEASHGDTQHIVLIPGTVDECFEFGWRAFDVAEKFQTLVFGFSDLDLGMNRWVTAGFEYPDQKLDRGKVIRTQKQLDAIENFGRYRDVDGDGIPYRTCLLYTSPSPRDVEESGIA
;
A
#
# COMPACT_ATOMS: atom_id res chain seq x y z
N MET A 1 -4.98 -18.98 -33.10
CA MET A 1 -3.82 -18.90 -32.18
C MET A 1 -4.06 -19.87 -31.02
N ALA A 2 -3.02 -20.42 -30.40
CA ALA A 2 -3.22 -21.15 -29.15
C ALA A 2 -3.77 -20.16 -28.10
N ASN A 3 -4.80 -20.55 -27.35
CA ASN A 3 -5.39 -19.70 -26.34
C ASN A 3 -4.57 -19.82 -25.04
N THR A 4 -4.00 -18.73 -24.56
CA THR A 4 -3.31 -18.65 -23.27
C THR A 4 -4.31 -18.29 -22.18
N VAL A 5 -4.47 -19.16 -21.19
CA VAL A 5 -5.46 -19.02 -20.13
C VAL A 5 -4.77 -18.53 -18.86
N ASN A 6 -5.30 -17.48 -18.25
CA ASN A 6 -4.85 -16.92 -16.98
C ASN A 6 -3.34 -16.53 -16.92
N ASP A 7 -2.68 -16.32 -18.04
CA ASP A 7 -1.26 -15.97 -18.06
C ASP A 7 -0.96 -14.87 -19.09
N PHE A 8 -1.13 -13.62 -18.66
CA PHE A 8 -0.91 -12.44 -19.51
C PHE A 8 -0.71 -11.17 -18.67
N THR A 9 -0.22 -10.12 -19.34
CA THR A 9 -0.07 -8.77 -18.77
C THR A 9 -0.90 -7.77 -19.56
N VAL A 10 -1.72 -6.98 -18.86
CA VAL A 10 -2.47 -5.84 -19.42
C VAL A 10 -1.82 -4.55 -18.94
N ASN A 11 -1.49 -3.65 -19.84
CA ASN A 11 -1.04 -2.30 -19.52
C ASN A 11 -2.09 -1.28 -19.97
N ILE A 12 -2.54 -0.42 -19.06
CA ILE A 12 -3.64 0.52 -19.31
C ILE A 12 -3.14 1.94 -19.14
N ALA A 13 -2.94 2.65 -20.27
CA ALA A 13 -2.47 4.02 -20.33
C ALA A 13 -3.65 5.00 -20.33
N THR A 14 -3.76 5.78 -19.26
CA THR A 14 -4.87 6.74 -19.03
C THR A 14 -4.34 8.09 -18.55
N ALA A 15 -5.25 9.00 -18.17
CA ALA A 15 -4.90 10.25 -17.52
C ALA A 15 -5.41 10.27 -16.07
N ASN A 16 -4.58 10.76 -15.16
CA ASN A 16 -4.93 10.88 -13.74
C ASN A 16 -6.17 11.79 -13.55
N GLY A 17 -7.02 11.45 -12.58
CA GLY A 17 -8.26 12.18 -12.29
C GLY A 17 -9.38 11.96 -13.30
N THR A 18 -9.31 10.91 -14.14
CA THR A 18 -10.38 10.53 -15.09
C THR A 18 -11.25 9.37 -14.58
N GLY A 19 -11.08 8.94 -13.33
CA GLY A 19 -11.76 7.74 -12.80
C GLY A 19 -11.13 6.41 -13.24
N SER A 20 -9.97 6.46 -13.89
CA SER A 20 -9.25 5.26 -14.38
C SER A 20 -8.82 4.32 -13.25
N GLN A 21 -8.43 4.85 -12.09
CA GLN A 21 -8.08 4.03 -10.93
C GLN A 21 -9.22 3.07 -10.55
N SER A 22 -10.46 3.59 -10.46
CA SER A 22 -11.62 2.75 -10.15
C SER A 22 -11.88 1.70 -11.22
N ALA A 23 -11.78 2.07 -12.50
CA ALA A 23 -11.96 1.14 -13.63
C ALA A 23 -10.92 0.01 -13.60
N ASN A 24 -9.65 0.35 -13.36
CA ASN A 24 -8.55 -0.59 -13.30
C ASN A 24 -8.68 -1.56 -12.11
N LEU A 25 -9.10 -1.04 -10.94
CA LEU A 25 -9.36 -1.88 -9.77
C LEU A 25 -10.56 -2.80 -9.98
N ILE A 26 -11.64 -2.35 -10.64
CA ILE A 26 -12.76 -3.23 -10.98
C ILE A 26 -12.28 -4.39 -11.84
N LEU A 27 -11.48 -4.14 -12.88
CA LEU A 27 -10.95 -5.20 -13.73
C LEU A 27 -10.07 -6.18 -12.95
N LEU A 28 -9.15 -5.67 -12.13
CA LEU A 28 -8.28 -6.47 -11.27
C LEU A 28 -9.08 -7.35 -10.31
N HIS A 29 -10.02 -6.74 -9.57
CA HIS A 29 -10.85 -7.44 -8.60
C HIS A 29 -11.79 -8.46 -9.26
N SER A 30 -12.27 -8.19 -10.48
CA SER A 30 -13.11 -9.16 -11.19
C SER A 30 -12.37 -10.44 -11.55
N MET A 31 -11.11 -10.34 -11.99
CA MET A 31 -10.27 -11.52 -12.21
C MET A 31 -9.94 -12.23 -10.90
N PHE A 32 -9.68 -11.48 -9.84
CA PHE A 32 -9.46 -12.05 -8.51
C PHE A 32 -10.71 -12.78 -7.97
N GLU A 33 -11.92 -12.22 -8.18
CA GLU A 33 -13.19 -12.87 -7.81
C GLU A 33 -13.41 -14.20 -8.54
N MET A 34 -12.89 -14.33 -9.76
CA MET A 34 -12.87 -15.61 -10.51
C MET A 34 -11.78 -16.58 -10.05
N GLY A 35 -11.07 -16.29 -8.94
CA GLY A 35 -10.03 -17.14 -8.38
C GLY A 35 -8.69 -17.10 -9.10
N VAL A 36 -8.49 -16.15 -10.04
CA VAL A 36 -7.23 -16.02 -10.77
C VAL A 36 -6.23 -15.23 -9.92
N PRO A 37 -5.00 -15.73 -9.71
CA PRO A 37 -3.96 -14.95 -9.06
C PRO A 37 -3.59 -13.74 -9.93
N VAL A 38 -3.72 -12.56 -9.37
CA VAL A 38 -3.46 -11.30 -10.06
C VAL A 38 -2.67 -10.34 -9.19
N SER A 39 -1.92 -9.45 -9.82
CA SER A 39 -1.34 -8.29 -9.15
C SER A 39 -1.61 -7.02 -9.95
N GLY A 40 -1.59 -5.89 -9.27
CA GLY A 40 -1.86 -4.58 -9.87
C GLY A 40 -0.81 -3.56 -9.51
N LYS A 41 -0.09 -3.01 -10.52
CA LYS A 41 0.93 -1.98 -10.35
C LYS A 41 0.47 -0.66 -10.95
N ASN A 42 0.46 0.39 -10.13
CA ASN A 42 0.14 1.74 -10.58
C ASN A 42 1.41 2.55 -10.84
N LEU A 43 1.57 3.04 -12.08
CA LEU A 43 2.66 3.92 -12.49
C LEU A 43 2.08 5.31 -12.79
N PHE A 44 2.37 6.27 -11.94
CA PHE A 44 1.91 7.65 -12.10
C PHE A 44 3.07 8.63 -11.91
N PRO A 45 3.18 9.69 -12.73
CA PRO A 45 4.28 10.65 -12.59
C PRO A 45 4.07 11.63 -11.45
N SER A 46 2.80 11.87 -11.08
CA SER A 46 2.39 12.82 -10.04
C SER A 46 0.90 12.64 -9.73
N ASN A 47 0.46 13.11 -8.56
CA ASN A 47 -0.96 13.18 -8.21
C ASN A 47 -1.72 14.30 -8.96
N ILE A 48 -1.07 15.03 -9.86
CA ILE A 48 -1.68 16.12 -10.62
C ILE A 48 -2.70 15.56 -11.62
N SER A 49 -3.92 16.08 -11.61
CA SER A 49 -4.96 15.69 -12.53
C SER A 49 -4.59 16.00 -13.98
N GLY A 50 -4.82 15.05 -14.88
CA GLY A 50 -4.55 15.16 -16.31
C GLY A 50 -3.20 14.59 -16.75
N LEU A 51 -2.25 14.38 -15.82
CA LEU A 51 -0.98 13.74 -16.18
C LEU A 51 -1.16 12.27 -16.54
N PRO A 52 -0.27 11.72 -17.38
CA PRO A 52 -0.31 10.32 -17.78
C PRO A 52 -0.19 9.39 -16.58
N THR A 53 -0.93 8.30 -16.60
CA THR A 53 -0.82 7.21 -15.63
C THR A 53 -1.00 5.88 -16.34
N TRP A 54 -0.28 4.87 -15.87
CA TRP A 54 -0.39 3.51 -16.37
C TRP A 54 -0.76 2.59 -15.21
N PHE A 55 -1.59 1.61 -15.51
CA PHE A 55 -1.91 0.56 -14.56
C PHE A 55 -1.62 -0.78 -15.22
N ILE A 56 -0.76 -1.57 -14.59
CA ILE A 56 -0.35 -2.87 -15.10
C ILE A 56 -1.06 -3.94 -14.28
N ILE A 57 -1.78 -4.85 -14.94
CA ILE A 57 -2.37 -6.04 -14.33
C ILE A 57 -1.60 -7.24 -14.82
N ARG A 58 -1.07 -8.03 -13.91
CA ARG A 58 -0.50 -9.34 -14.19
C ARG A 58 -1.48 -10.42 -13.73
N ALA A 59 -1.97 -11.23 -14.66
CA ALA A 59 -2.67 -12.48 -14.35
C ALA A 59 -1.68 -13.63 -14.53
N SER A 60 -1.62 -14.58 -13.59
CA SER A 60 -0.70 -15.70 -13.66
C SER A 60 -1.32 -16.98 -13.13
N ASP A 61 -1.41 -18.01 -13.96
CA ASP A 61 -1.89 -19.32 -13.53
C ASP A 61 -0.99 -19.98 -12.48
N GLU A 62 0.31 -19.71 -12.57
CA GLU A 62 1.34 -20.18 -11.62
C GLU A 62 1.43 -19.31 -10.34
N GLY A 63 0.69 -18.21 -10.26
CA GLY A 63 0.72 -17.31 -9.10
C GLY A 63 1.86 -16.28 -9.08
N TYR A 64 2.56 -16.07 -10.18
CA TYR A 64 3.57 -15.01 -10.28
C TYR A 64 2.93 -13.62 -10.19
N GLN A 65 3.38 -12.80 -9.26
CA GLN A 65 2.83 -11.47 -9.01
C GLN A 65 3.65 -10.33 -9.66
N ALA A 66 4.91 -10.57 -9.96
CA ALA A 66 5.71 -9.57 -10.65
C ALA A 66 5.25 -9.43 -12.12
N PRO A 67 5.05 -8.21 -12.64
CA PRO A 67 4.80 -8.02 -14.06
C PRO A 67 6.02 -8.50 -14.87
N GLY A 68 5.75 -9.23 -15.97
CA GLY A 68 6.80 -9.59 -16.93
C GLY A 68 7.20 -8.39 -17.80
N ASP A 69 8.26 -8.57 -18.59
CA ASP A 69 8.74 -7.55 -19.52
C ASP A 69 7.80 -7.34 -20.73
N ILE A 70 6.95 -8.33 -21.01
CA ILE A 70 6.06 -8.32 -22.19
C ILE A 70 4.68 -7.84 -21.79
N THR A 71 4.18 -6.84 -22.51
CA THR A 71 2.77 -6.42 -22.45
C THR A 71 1.99 -7.13 -23.56
N HIS A 72 1.02 -7.97 -23.16
CA HIS A 72 0.21 -8.74 -24.11
C HIS A 72 -1.00 -7.94 -24.61
N ILE A 73 -1.58 -7.11 -23.76
CA ILE A 73 -2.73 -6.26 -24.06
C ILE A 73 -2.41 -4.83 -23.62
N GLN A 74 -2.46 -3.89 -24.55
CA GLN A 74 -2.21 -2.46 -24.32
C GLN A 74 -3.50 -1.69 -24.52
N VAL A 75 -3.99 -1.01 -23.47
CA VAL A 75 -5.11 -0.06 -23.59
C VAL A 75 -4.58 1.35 -23.70
N VAL A 76 -4.96 2.06 -24.76
CA VAL A 76 -4.46 3.42 -25.07
C VAL A 76 -5.60 4.43 -25.04
N MET A 77 -5.65 5.23 -23.96
CA MET A 77 -6.68 6.24 -23.72
C MET A 77 -6.11 7.65 -23.68
N ASN A 78 -4.80 7.78 -23.40
CA ASN A 78 -4.17 9.07 -23.18
C ASN A 78 -3.54 9.60 -24.47
N LYS A 79 -3.97 10.79 -24.92
CA LYS A 79 -3.44 11.45 -26.12
C LYS A 79 -1.97 11.87 -25.98
N ASP A 80 -1.52 12.20 -24.77
CA ASP A 80 -0.19 12.76 -24.54
C ASP A 80 0.92 11.69 -24.58
N THR A 81 0.57 10.42 -24.32
CA THR A 81 1.49 9.28 -24.38
C THR A 81 1.22 8.33 -25.55
N TRP A 82 0.20 8.61 -26.34
CA TRP A 82 -0.32 7.75 -27.39
C TRP A 82 0.76 7.14 -28.28
N LEU A 83 1.62 7.98 -28.89
CA LEU A 83 2.67 7.51 -29.78
C LEU A 83 3.64 6.58 -29.05
N ALA A 84 4.10 6.98 -27.87
CA ALA A 84 5.05 6.18 -27.10
C ALA A 84 4.43 4.84 -26.62
N ASP A 85 3.15 4.83 -26.27
CA ASP A 85 2.46 3.60 -25.84
C ASP A 85 2.24 2.65 -27.02
N VAL A 86 1.95 3.17 -28.21
CA VAL A 86 1.79 2.37 -29.43
C VAL A 86 3.15 1.87 -29.95
N GLU A 87 4.19 2.71 -29.96
CA GLU A 87 5.53 2.34 -30.41
C GLU A 87 6.19 1.26 -29.53
N LYS A 88 5.94 1.31 -28.22
CA LYS A 88 6.48 0.32 -27.26
C LYS A 88 5.80 -1.04 -27.31
N ALA A 89 4.64 -1.15 -27.96
CA ALA A 89 3.95 -2.42 -28.08
C ALA A 89 4.79 -3.42 -28.87
N GLU A 90 5.00 -4.61 -28.34
CA GLU A 90 5.71 -5.70 -29.01
C GLU A 90 4.87 -6.26 -30.16
N PRO A 91 5.48 -6.86 -31.21
CA PRO A 91 4.75 -7.57 -32.24
C PRO A 91 3.80 -8.62 -31.66
N GLY A 92 2.55 -8.62 -32.11
CA GLY A 92 1.49 -9.50 -31.61
C GLY A 92 0.71 -8.94 -30.40
N THR A 93 1.08 -7.78 -29.86
CA THR A 93 0.29 -7.11 -28.81
C THR A 93 -1.10 -6.75 -29.30
N ILE A 94 -2.10 -6.93 -28.45
CA ILE A 94 -3.47 -6.46 -28.70
C ILE A 94 -3.56 -5.01 -28.22
N ILE A 95 -3.84 -4.07 -29.13
CA ILE A 95 -3.98 -2.65 -28.83
C ILE A 95 -5.46 -2.27 -28.83
N ILE A 96 -6.02 -1.97 -27.66
CA ILE A 96 -7.38 -1.43 -27.52
C ILE A 96 -7.27 0.09 -27.38
N HIS A 97 -7.94 0.85 -28.26
CA HIS A 97 -7.79 2.30 -28.26
C HIS A 97 -9.09 3.07 -28.35
N ASN A 98 -9.09 4.30 -27.82
CA ASN A 98 -10.22 5.22 -27.93
C ASN A 98 -10.20 5.95 -29.26
N MET A 99 -11.08 5.58 -30.21
CA MET A 99 -11.19 6.19 -31.53
C MET A 99 -11.47 7.69 -31.53
N ASP A 100 -12.04 8.22 -30.43
CA ASP A 100 -12.36 9.66 -30.34
C ASP A 100 -11.12 10.54 -30.17
N VAL A 101 -9.96 9.94 -29.85
CA VAL A 101 -8.69 10.66 -29.71
C VAL A 101 -8.12 11.09 -31.07
N LYS A 102 -8.53 10.48 -32.18
CA LYS A 102 -8.13 10.80 -33.55
C LYS A 102 -6.61 10.81 -33.83
N LEU A 103 -5.88 9.94 -33.13
CA LEU A 103 -4.48 9.68 -33.38
C LEU A 103 -4.33 8.34 -34.13
N PRO A 104 -3.36 8.20 -35.03
CA PRO A 104 -3.19 6.94 -35.75
C PRO A 104 -2.69 5.82 -34.86
N VAL A 105 -3.10 4.59 -35.17
CA VAL A 105 -2.49 3.37 -34.72
C VAL A 105 -2.07 2.59 -35.94
N GLU A 106 -0.86 2.85 -36.42
CA GLU A 106 -0.29 2.25 -37.63
C GLU A 106 0.65 1.12 -37.23
N ARG A 107 0.08 -0.07 -36.92
CA ARG A 107 0.81 -1.25 -36.50
C ARG A 107 0.23 -2.51 -37.17
N ASP A 108 0.88 -2.91 -38.27
CA ASP A 108 0.48 -4.10 -39.06
C ASP A 108 0.85 -5.42 -38.36
N ASP A 109 1.74 -5.34 -37.38
CA ASP A 109 2.24 -6.45 -36.59
C ASP A 109 1.50 -6.65 -35.25
N CYS A 110 0.46 -5.85 -34.99
CA CYS A 110 -0.38 -5.90 -33.78
C CYS A 110 -1.85 -6.10 -34.15
N ILE A 111 -2.65 -6.60 -33.20
CA ILE A 111 -4.12 -6.64 -33.33
C ILE A 111 -4.66 -5.30 -32.81
N VAL A 112 -5.27 -4.49 -33.67
CA VAL A 112 -5.76 -3.17 -33.31
C VAL A 112 -7.28 -3.15 -33.21
N LEU A 113 -7.81 -2.81 -32.03
CA LEU A 113 -9.24 -2.82 -31.70
C LEU A 113 -9.68 -1.42 -31.22
N GLY A 114 -10.46 -0.74 -32.04
CA GLY A 114 -10.92 0.63 -31.77
C GLY A 114 -12.34 0.68 -31.24
N MET A 115 -12.60 1.56 -30.24
CA MET A 115 -13.94 1.84 -29.71
C MET A 115 -14.12 3.34 -29.49
N PRO A 116 -15.29 3.95 -29.83
CA PRO A 116 -15.55 5.38 -29.63
C PRO A 116 -16.01 5.68 -28.19
N MET A 117 -15.14 5.37 -27.21
CA MET A 117 -15.47 5.32 -25.76
C MET A 117 -15.97 6.64 -25.21
N THR A 118 -15.36 7.78 -25.64
CA THR A 118 -15.78 9.10 -25.16
C THR A 118 -17.15 9.50 -25.72
N LYS A 119 -17.43 9.17 -26.97
CA LYS A 119 -18.72 9.42 -27.60
C LYS A 119 -19.82 8.59 -26.94
N MET A 120 -19.56 7.31 -26.70
CA MET A 120 -20.48 6.42 -26.00
C MET A 120 -20.75 6.92 -24.57
N ALA A 121 -19.72 7.30 -23.82
CA ALA A 121 -19.89 7.87 -22.48
C ALA A 121 -20.73 9.16 -22.45
N ARG A 122 -20.60 10.01 -23.48
CA ARG A 122 -21.41 11.21 -23.62
C ARG A 122 -22.90 10.92 -23.86
N SER A 123 -23.23 9.80 -24.51
CA SER A 123 -24.63 9.41 -24.74
C SER A 123 -25.33 9.00 -23.44
N ILE A 124 -24.60 8.42 -22.49
CA ILE A 124 -25.15 8.10 -21.17
C ILE A 124 -25.26 9.36 -20.30
N ASN A 125 -24.15 10.06 -20.10
CA ASN A 125 -24.13 11.25 -19.24
C ASN A 125 -23.03 12.24 -19.68
N PRO A 126 -23.37 13.35 -20.38
CA PRO A 126 -22.38 14.30 -20.87
C PRO A 126 -21.51 14.93 -19.78
N LYS A 127 -22.04 15.12 -18.55
CA LYS A 127 -21.29 15.73 -17.43
C LYS A 127 -20.27 14.77 -16.81
N LEU A 128 -20.56 13.49 -16.81
CA LEU A 128 -19.71 12.45 -16.23
C LEU A 128 -18.92 11.65 -17.29
N ALA A 129 -19.05 12.01 -18.57
CA ALA A 129 -18.47 11.26 -19.67
C ALA A 129 -16.98 10.97 -19.51
N ARG A 130 -16.20 11.93 -18.99
CA ARG A 130 -14.76 11.75 -18.74
C ARG A 130 -14.48 10.66 -17.71
N MET A 131 -15.32 10.51 -16.70
CA MET A 131 -15.16 9.50 -15.64
C MET A 131 -15.66 8.12 -16.08
N ILE A 132 -16.74 8.10 -16.88
CA ILE A 132 -17.40 6.87 -17.33
C ILE A 132 -16.66 6.22 -18.50
N ALA A 133 -15.96 7.03 -19.33
CA ALA A 133 -15.28 6.54 -20.54
C ALA A 133 -14.34 5.34 -20.28
N ASN A 134 -13.75 5.28 -19.09
CA ASN A 134 -12.87 4.17 -18.72
C ASN A 134 -13.65 2.84 -18.50
N MET A 135 -14.93 2.87 -18.18
CA MET A 135 -15.74 1.66 -17.97
C MET A 135 -15.98 0.90 -19.28
N TYR A 136 -15.88 1.58 -20.42
CA TYR A 136 -16.05 0.94 -21.73
C TYR A 136 -14.92 -0.03 -22.06
N TYR A 137 -13.64 0.31 -21.76
CA TYR A 137 -12.56 -0.65 -21.95
C TYR A 137 -12.64 -1.81 -20.92
N VAL A 138 -13.19 -1.58 -19.72
CA VAL A 138 -13.45 -2.67 -18.77
C VAL A 138 -14.45 -3.66 -19.38
N GLY A 139 -15.54 -3.16 -19.96
CA GLY A 139 -16.52 -3.99 -20.66
C GLY A 139 -15.92 -4.75 -21.86
N ALA A 140 -15.13 -4.03 -22.67
CA ALA A 140 -14.46 -4.63 -23.82
C ALA A 140 -13.47 -5.74 -23.41
N LEU A 141 -12.64 -5.51 -22.40
CA LEU A 141 -11.74 -6.51 -21.85
C LEU A 141 -12.49 -7.67 -21.20
N ALA A 142 -13.61 -7.38 -20.53
CA ALA A 142 -14.45 -8.43 -19.96
C ALA A 142 -15.03 -9.37 -21.02
N GLU A 143 -15.43 -8.84 -22.19
CA GLU A 143 -15.89 -9.67 -23.33
C GLU A 143 -14.74 -10.47 -23.95
N THR A 144 -13.65 -9.80 -24.30
CA THR A 144 -12.54 -10.42 -25.01
C THR A 144 -11.78 -11.46 -24.18
N LEU A 145 -11.73 -11.26 -22.87
CA LEU A 145 -11.06 -12.16 -21.92
C LEU A 145 -12.01 -13.21 -21.31
N GLY A 146 -13.32 -13.08 -21.47
CA GLY A 146 -14.29 -14.00 -20.89
C GLY A 146 -14.48 -13.83 -19.38
N ILE A 147 -14.37 -12.58 -18.86
CA ILE A 147 -14.62 -12.31 -17.44
C ILE A 147 -16.12 -12.37 -17.15
N GLU A 148 -16.52 -13.06 -16.10
CA GLU A 148 -17.93 -13.29 -15.76
C GLU A 148 -18.64 -12.00 -15.32
N ASP A 149 -19.93 -11.86 -15.73
CA ASP A 149 -20.76 -10.72 -15.35
C ASP A 149 -20.97 -10.61 -13.84
N SER A 150 -21.06 -11.75 -13.16
CA SER A 150 -21.15 -11.82 -11.69
C SER A 150 -19.95 -11.20 -10.99
N ALA A 151 -18.74 -11.49 -11.47
CA ALA A 151 -17.50 -10.96 -10.94
C ALA A 151 -17.37 -9.44 -11.17
N ILE A 152 -17.77 -8.98 -12.37
CA ILE A 152 -17.84 -7.55 -12.69
C ILE A 152 -18.84 -6.83 -11.75
N ALA A 153 -20.06 -7.36 -11.61
CA ALA A 153 -21.10 -6.75 -10.80
C ALA A 153 -20.69 -6.67 -9.32
N SER A 154 -20.07 -7.73 -8.78
CA SER A 154 -19.52 -7.76 -7.43
C SER A 154 -18.46 -6.66 -7.24
N SER A 155 -17.48 -6.59 -8.14
CA SER A 155 -16.38 -5.62 -8.08
C SER A 155 -16.86 -4.17 -8.19
N VAL A 156 -17.83 -3.89 -9.08
CA VAL A 156 -18.44 -2.55 -9.19
C VAL A 156 -19.19 -2.17 -7.91
N THR A 157 -19.96 -3.11 -7.35
CA THR A 157 -20.72 -2.88 -6.11
C THR A 157 -19.78 -2.60 -4.94
N GLN A 158 -18.68 -3.33 -4.83
CA GLN A 158 -17.66 -3.12 -3.81
C GLN A 158 -16.96 -1.77 -3.97
N GLN A 159 -16.58 -1.41 -5.20
CA GLN A 159 -15.88 -0.15 -5.51
C GLN A 159 -16.72 1.09 -5.23
N PHE A 160 -18.02 1.02 -5.48
CA PHE A 160 -18.96 2.15 -5.31
C PHE A 160 -19.94 1.96 -4.15
N LYS A 161 -19.60 1.16 -3.16
CA LYS A 161 -20.45 0.85 -2.00
C LYS A 161 -21.17 2.07 -1.43
N GLY A 162 -22.49 1.97 -1.29
CA GLY A 162 -23.36 3.05 -0.80
C GLY A 162 -23.70 4.15 -1.83
N LYS A 163 -23.32 3.98 -3.12
CA LYS A 163 -23.58 4.95 -4.20
C LYS A 163 -24.35 4.28 -5.34
N GLU A 164 -25.61 3.89 -5.11
CA GLU A 164 -26.45 3.13 -6.05
C GLU A 164 -26.45 3.69 -7.48
N LYS A 165 -26.62 5.01 -7.64
CA LYS A 165 -26.59 5.66 -8.97
C LYS A 165 -25.23 5.53 -9.68
N ALA A 166 -24.13 5.46 -8.93
CA ALA A 166 -22.82 5.25 -9.52
C ALA A 166 -22.66 3.79 -9.95
N ILE A 167 -23.14 2.85 -9.15
CA ILE A 167 -23.15 1.42 -9.48
C ILE A 167 -23.91 1.20 -10.80
N GLU A 168 -25.16 1.68 -10.88
CA GLU A 168 -26.03 1.55 -12.07
C GLU A 168 -25.36 2.15 -13.32
N LEU A 169 -24.85 3.37 -13.21
CA LEU A 169 -24.22 4.08 -14.32
C LEU A 169 -22.96 3.39 -14.85
N ASN A 170 -22.14 2.88 -13.96
CA ASN A 170 -20.90 2.19 -14.35
C ASN A 170 -21.18 0.81 -14.91
N LEU A 171 -22.13 0.06 -14.37
CA LEU A 171 -22.57 -1.22 -14.93
C LEU A 171 -23.17 -1.02 -16.33
N GLN A 172 -23.97 0.01 -16.56
CA GLN A 172 -24.49 0.31 -17.89
C GLN A 172 -23.34 0.53 -18.90
N ALA A 173 -22.36 1.36 -18.55
CA ALA A 173 -21.23 1.63 -19.45
C ALA A 173 -20.39 0.37 -19.73
N ILE A 174 -20.18 -0.50 -18.74
CA ILE A 174 -19.49 -1.77 -18.89
C ILE A 174 -20.28 -2.70 -19.84
N THR A 175 -21.60 -2.81 -19.65
CA THR A 175 -22.47 -3.62 -20.51
C THR A 175 -22.44 -3.12 -21.96
N GLU A 176 -22.59 -1.81 -22.19
CA GLU A 176 -22.50 -1.24 -23.55
C GLU A 176 -21.12 -1.46 -24.18
N GLY A 177 -20.03 -1.39 -23.38
CA GLY A 177 -18.68 -1.69 -23.83
C GLY A 177 -18.50 -3.14 -24.25
N ARG A 178 -19.07 -4.07 -23.49
CA ARG A 178 -19.12 -5.50 -23.76
C ARG A 178 -19.88 -5.80 -25.07
N ASP A 179 -21.08 -5.23 -25.20
CA ASP A 179 -21.91 -5.42 -26.39
C ASP A 179 -21.22 -4.87 -27.66
N PHE A 180 -20.59 -3.68 -27.56
CA PHE A 180 -19.84 -3.12 -28.65
C PHE A 180 -18.70 -4.06 -29.12
N ALA A 181 -17.94 -4.60 -28.19
CA ALA A 181 -16.84 -5.52 -28.50
C ALA A 181 -17.37 -6.78 -29.18
N ARG A 182 -18.44 -7.38 -28.66
CA ARG A 182 -19.08 -8.58 -29.22
C ARG A 182 -19.60 -8.36 -30.65
N GLU A 183 -20.13 -7.19 -30.93
CA GLU A 183 -20.71 -6.86 -32.24
C GLU A 183 -19.69 -6.45 -33.30
N ASN A 184 -18.56 -5.87 -32.88
CA ASN A 184 -17.63 -5.18 -33.79
C ASN A 184 -16.24 -5.80 -33.86
N TRP A 185 -15.84 -6.68 -32.93
CA TRP A 185 -14.50 -7.24 -32.86
C TRP A 185 -14.50 -8.77 -33.04
N ASP A 186 -13.40 -9.31 -33.54
CA ASP A 186 -13.06 -10.72 -33.29
C ASP A 186 -12.52 -10.82 -31.86
N CYS A 187 -13.37 -11.32 -30.95
CA CYS A 187 -13.03 -11.46 -29.55
C CYS A 187 -12.06 -12.62 -29.25
N ASN A 188 -11.67 -13.41 -30.26
CA ASN A 188 -10.66 -14.46 -30.10
C ASN A 188 -9.25 -13.87 -30.21
N ILE A 189 -8.83 -13.18 -29.16
CA ILE A 189 -7.55 -12.47 -29.10
C ILE A 189 -6.36 -13.34 -28.66
N GLY A 190 -6.58 -14.66 -28.44
CA GLY A 190 -5.54 -15.59 -28.01
C GLY A 190 -5.25 -15.59 -26.50
N TYR A 191 -5.97 -14.81 -25.71
CA TYR A 191 -5.90 -14.77 -24.24
C TYR A 191 -7.29 -14.88 -23.64
N SER A 192 -7.39 -15.55 -22.49
CA SER A 192 -8.66 -15.65 -21.76
C SER A 192 -8.46 -15.80 -20.26
N VAL A 193 -9.52 -15.49 -19.51
CA VAL A 193 -9.67 -15.75 -18.09
C VAL A 193 -10.59 -16.94 -17.91
N ALA A 194 -10.16 -17.95 -17.18
CA ALA A 194 -11.01 -19.06 -16.75
C ALA A 194 -11.10 -19.08 -15.23
N ALA A 195 -12.32 -19.27 -14.73
CA ALA A 195 -12.53 -19.35 -13.29
C ALA A 195 -11.75 -20.53 -12.69
N ARG A 196 -11.21 -20.29 -11.48
CA ARG A 196 -10.51 -21.29 -10.67
C ARG A 196 -11.20 -21.40 -9.32
N ASP A 197 -10.90 -22.47 -8.60
CA ASP A 197 -11.29 -22.56 -7.20
C ASP A 197 -10.57 -21.44 -6.42
N LYS A 198 -11.36 -20.49 -5.94
CA LYS A 198 -10.82 -19.37 -5.13
C LYS A 198 -10.58 -19.89 -3.72
N ASP A 199 -9.34 -19.74 -3.24
CA ASP A 199 -9.08 -19.94 -1.83
C ASP A 199 -9.76 -18.80 -1.04
N ALA A 200 -10.74 -19.20 -0.21
CA ALA A 200 -11.52 -18.25 0.60
C ALA A 200 -10.68 -17.39 1.55
N ASN A 201 -9.46 -17.81 1.83
CA ASN A 201 -8.54 -17.09 2.71
C ASN A 201 -7.64 -16.09 1.96
N THR A 202 -7.65 -16.08 0.62
CA THR A 202 -6.83 -15.11 -0.13
C THR A 202 -7.52 -13.77 -0.26
N PHE A 203 -6.73 -12.69 -0.23
CA PHE A 203 -7.19 -11.33 -0.48
C PHE A 203 -6.10 -10.48 -1.13
N LEU A 204 -6.51 -9.36 -1.73
CA LEU A 204 -5.64 -8.36 -2.34
C LEU A 204 -5.37 -7.23 -1.34
N ILE A 205 -4.10 -6.94 -1.09
CA ILE A 205 -3.67 -5.90 -0.14
C ILE A 205 -2.44 -5.14 -0.65
N GLU A 206 -2.25 -3.91 -0.21
CA GLU A 206 -1.03 -3.14 -0.38
C GLU A 206 -0.05 -3.42 0.78
N GLY A 207 1.26 -3.36 0.53
CA GLY A 207 2.25 -3.55 1.61
C GLY A 207 2.13 -2.51 2.73
N ASN A 208 1.78 -1.26 2.39
CA ASN A 208 1.54 -0.22 3.39
C ASN A 208 0.33 -0.54 4.28
N GLU A 209 -0.74 -1.09 3.71
CA GLU A 209 -1.91 -1.51 4.48
C GLU A 209 -1.59 -2.73 5.37
N ALA A 210 -0.81 -3.69 4.86
CA ALA A 210 -0.34 -4.83 5.63
C ALA A 210 0.55 -4.41 6.80
N ALA A 211 1.52 -3.51 6.57
CA ALA A 211 2.36 -2.94 7.62
C ALA A 211 1.52 -2.18 8.67
N ALA A 212 0.52 -1.42 8.23
CA ALA A 212 -0.40 -0.70 9.12
C ALA A 212 -1.16 -1.65 10.05
N LEU A 213 -1.70 -2.74 9.51
CA LEU A 213 -2.34 -3.80 10.31
C LEU A 213 -1.35 -4.41 11.31
N GLY A 214 -0.15 -4.75 10.86
CA GLY A 214 0.92 -5.22 11.74
C GLY A 214 1.21 -4.25 12.88
N CYS A 215 1.35 -2.96 12.61
CA CYS A 215 1.57 -1.94 13.64
C CYS A 215 0.42 -1.84 14.64
N ILE A 216 -0.83 -1.98 14.18
CA ILE A 216 -2.01 -1.99 15.07
C ILE A 216 -1.95 -3.20 16.00
N PHE A 217 -1.68 -4.40 15.50
CA PHE A 217 -1.52 -5.60 16.32
C PHE A 217 -0.26 -5.57 17.18
N GLY A 218 0.78 -4.85 16.74
CA GLY A 218 1.97 -4.54 17.54
C GLY A 218 1.72 -3.57 18.69
N GLY A 219 0.49 -3.13 18.91
CA GLY A 219 0.11 -2.32 20.06
C GLY A 219 0.53 -0.85 19.96
N ILE A 220 0.63 -0.30 18.77
CA ILE A 220 0.87 1.15 18.60
C ILE A 220 -0.11 1.96 19.43
N ASN A 221 0.37 2.94 20.19
CA ASN A 221 -0.48 3.88 20.93
C ASN A 221 -0.19 5.35 20.61
N MET A 222 0.78 5.61 19.73
CA MET A 222 1.01 6.93 19.16
C MET A 222 1.51 6.85 17.73
N LEU A 223 0.74 7.39 16.79
CA LEU A 223 1.14 7.67 15.42
C LEU A 223 1.35 9.17 15.27
N SER A 224 2.58 9.58 15.02
CA SER A 224 2.91 10.96 14.64
C SER A 224 3.52 10.95 13.24
N TRP A 225 2.94 11.69 12.29
CA TRP A 225 3.36 11.59 10.90
C TRP A 225 3.23 12.90 10.13
N TYR A 226 3.95 13.01 9.04
CA TYR A 226 3.83 14.11 8.08
C TYR A 226 3.64 13.55 6.68
N PRO A 227 2.68 14.09 5.88
CA PRO A 227 2.34 13.52 4.57
C PRO A 227 3.50 13.54 3.58
N ILE A 228 3.90 12.38 3.11
CA ILE A 228 4.90 12.22 2.05
C ILE A 228 4.62 10.94 1.25
N THR A 229 4.62 11.03 -0.08
CA THR A 229 4.51 9.85 -0.96
C THR A 229 5.82 9.06 -0.91
N PRO A 230 5.78 7.70 -0.80
CA PRO A 230 4.62 6.81 -0.79
C PRO A 230 4.11 6.40 0.60
N SER A 231 4.63 6.94 1.69
CA SER A 231 4.33 6.47 3.05
C SER A 231 2.98 6.91 3.61
N SER A 232 2.35 7.95 3.04
CA SER A 232 1.08 8.49 3.56
C SER A 232 -0.02 7.44 3.65
N SER A 233 -0.09 6.50 2.69
CA SER A 233 -1.10 5.44 2.71
C SER A 233 -0.94 4.46 3.87
N LEU A 234 0.28 4.31 4.44
CA LEU A 234 0.49 3.54 5.66
C LEU A 234 -0.19 4.23 6.86
N ALA A 235 0.07 5.52 7.06
CA ALA A 235 -0.58 6.29 8.13
C ALA A 235 -2.10 6.33 7.96
N GLU A 236 -2.59 6.58 6.75
CA GLU A 236 -4.01 6.60 6.41
C GLU A 236 -4.68 5.24 6.66
N SER A 237 -3.98 4.14 6.40
CA SER A 237 -4.45 2.78 6.70
C SER A 237 -4.56 2.55 8.20
N ILE A 238 -3.56 2.96 9.01
CA ILE A 238 -3.66 2.92 10.47
C ILE A 238 -4.89 3.69 10.94
N ILE A 239 -5.07 4.93 10.49
CA ILE A 239 -6.22 5.79 10.85
C ILE A 239 -7.55 5.13 10.51
N SER A 240 -7.64 4.47 9.35
CA SER A 240 -8.86 3.80 8.89
C SER A 240 -9.19 2.53 9.67
N TRP A 241 -8.18 1.74 10.06
CA TRP A 241 -8.36 0.44 10.70
C TRP A 241 -8.44 0.50 12.23
N LEU A 242 -7.75 1.47 12.88
CA LEU A 242 -7.75 1.60 14.35
C LEU A 242 -9.14 1.59 14.96
N PRO A 243 -10.12 2.40 14.49
CA PRO A 243 -11.46 2.42 15.09
C PRO A 243 -12.25 1.13 14.91
N LYS A 244 -11.85 0.27 13.98
CA LYS A 244 -12.51 -1.00 13.70
C LYS A 244 -11.92 -2.17 14.47
N LEU A 245 -10.65 -2.09 14.83
CA LEU A 245 -9.88 -3.19 15.40
C LEU A 245 -9.56 -2.98 16.89
N ARG A 246 -9.51 -1.72 17.32
CA ARG A 246 -9.14 -1.35 18.70
C ARG A 246 -10.04 -0.24 19.21
N GLU A 247 -11.00 -0.61 20.02
CA GLU A 247 -11.88 0.31 20.74
C GLU A 247 -11.64 0.14 22.23
N ALA A 248 -11.48 1.25 22.95
CA ALA A 248 -11.41 1.21 24.41
C ALA A 248 -12.79 0.90 24.99
N GLU A 249 -12.85 0.27 26.17
CA GLU A 249 -14.12 -0.08 26.84
C GLU A 249 -15.03 1.13 27.09
N ASP A 250 -14.44 2.31 27.25
CA ASP A 250 -15.15 3.58 27.43
C ASP A 250 -15.47 4.31 26.10
N GLY A 251 -15.18 3.69 24.94
CA GLY A 251 -15.31 4.30 23.61
C GLY A 251 -14.22 5.33 23.29
N GLY A 252 -13.19 5.42 24.11
CA GLY A 252 -12.06 6.31 23.91
C GLY A 252 -11.09 5.83 22.82
N ALA A 253 -10.18 6.71 22.40
CA ALA A 253 -9.13 6.38 21.46
C ALA A 253 -8.02 5.55 22.16
N THR A 254 -7.64 4.42 21.57
CA THR A 254 -6.54 3.57 22.06
C THR A 254 -5.18 3.99 21.51
N CYS A 255 -5.14 4.94 20.58
CA CYS A 255 -3.94 5.46 19.95
C CYS A 255 -4.12 6.96 19.68
N ALA A 256 -3.13 7.76 20.06
CA ALA A 256 -3.06 9.16 19.66
C ALA A 256 -2.57 9.24 18.20
N VAL A 257 -3.32 9.95 17.35
CA VAL A 257 -2.94 10.17 15.94
C VAL A 257 -2.73 11.66 15.72
N ILE A 258 -1.52 12.03 15.34
CA ILE A 258 -1.12 13.43 15.17
C ILE A 258 -0.46 13.61 13.80
N GLN A 259 -1.05 14.47 12.97
CA GLN A 259 -0.35 14.99 11.80
C GLN A 259 0.52 16.15 12.29
N ALA A 260 1.82 15.95 12.23
CA ALA A 260 2.80 16.93 12.71
C ALA A 260 3.00 18.09 11.72
N GLU A 261 3.69 19.12 12.14
CA GLU A 261 4.05 20.28 11.30
C GLU A 261 5.08 19.90 10.22
N ASP A 262 6.00 19.00 10.57
CA ASP A 262 7.03 18.45 9.70
C ASP A 262 7.51 17.08 10.20
N GLU A 263 8.43 16.47 9.48
CA GLU A 263 9.03 15.17 9.82
C GLU A 263 9.85 15.24 11.11
N LEU A 264 10.55 16.36 11.35
CA LEU A 264 11.35 16.53 12.55
C LEU A 264 10.46 16.52 13.81
N ALA A 265 9.35 17.26 13.78
CA ALA A 265 8.36 17.26 14.86
C ALA A 265 7.75 15.87 15.06
N ALA A 266 7.45 15.14 13.97
CA ALA A 266 6.94 13.79 14.03
C ALA A 266 7.90 12.83 14.75
N ALA A 267 9.19 12.85 14.39
CA ALA A 267 10.22 12.05 15.05
C ALA A 267 10.39 12.42 16.54
N GLY A 268 10.38 13.72 16.86
CA GLY A 268 10.46 14.19 18.26
C GLY A 268 9.31 13.66 19.12
N MET A 269 8.09 13.61 18.57
CA MET A 269 6.93 13.05 19.27
C MET A 269 7.06 11.53 19.48
N VAL A 270 7.62 10.78 18.51
CA VAL A 270 7.91 9.34 18.66
C VAL A 270 8.89 9.12 19.80
N VAL A 271 9.98 9.90 19.84
CA VAL A 271 10.99 9.80 20.91
C VAL A 271 10.35 10.14 22.27
N GLY A 272 9.54 11.20 22.33
CA GLY A 272 8.82 11.56 23.55
C GLY A 272 7.87 10.47 24.03
N ALA A 273 7.13 9.83 23.12
CA ALA A 273 6.25 8.71 23.43
C ALA A 273 7.04 7.51 23.98
N GLY A 274 8.15 7.12 23.31
CA GLY A 274 9.02 6.03 23.76
C GLY A 274 9.63 6.29 25.12
N TRP A 275 10.06 7.52 25.40
CA TRP A 275 10.54 7.94 26.70
C TRP A 275 9.49 7.80 27.80
N ALA A 276 8.25 8.19 27.48
CA ALA A 276 7.11 8.03 28.41
C ALA A 276 6.65 6.59 28.60
N GLY A 277 7.11 5.65 27.78
CA GLY A 277 6.74 4.24 27.80
C GLY A 277 5.67 3.84 26.79
N GLY A 278 5.35 4.74 25.85
CA GLY A 278 4.44 4.47 24.75
C GLY A 278 5.11 3.73 23.59
N ARG A 279 4.33 3.04 22.76
CA ARG A 279 4.73 2.50 21.46
C ARG A 279 4.44 3.53 20.37
N GLY A 280 5.41 4.43 20.16
CA GLY A 280 5.32 5.48 19.15
C GLY A 280 5.87 5.06 17.81
N MET A 281 5.22 5.50 16.73
CA MET A 281 5.79 5.36 15.39
C MET A 281 5.54 6.59 14.52
N THR A 282 6.38 6.70 13.50
CA THR A 282 6.15 7.56 12.33
C THR A 282 6.42 6.79 11.05
N CYS A 283 5.92 7.29 9.93
CA CYS A 283 6.27 6.79 8.61
C CYS A 283 6.64 7.94 7.68
N THR A 284 7.62 7.69 6.82
CA THR A 284 8.18 8.71 5.92
C THR A 284 8.80 8.07 4.68
N SER A 285 9.60 8.83 3.95
CA SER A 285 10.47 8.42 2.85
C SER A 285 11.84 9.10 3.04
N GLY A 286 12.83 8.76 2.24
CA GLY A 286 14.20 9.24 2.35
C GLY A 286 14.40 10.73 2.70
N PRO A 287 13.67 11.68 2.08
CA PRO A 287 13.77 13.10 2.48
C PRO A 287 13.44 13.34 3.95
N GLY A 288 12.41 12.66 4.48
CA GLY A 288 12.04 12.78 5.89
C GLY A 288 13.06 12.13 6.82
N ILE A 289 13.67 11.01 6.44
CA ILE A 289 14.76 10.39 7.20
C ILE A 289 15.91 11.39 7.38
N SER A 290 16.27 12.10 6.31
CA SER A 290 17.31 13.15 6.38
C SER A 290 16.95 14.25 7.37
N LEU A 291 15.69 14.70 7.42
CA LEU A 291 15.21 15.72 8.35
C LEU A 291 15.13 15.20 9.80
N MET A 292 14.81 13.92 9.99
CA MET A 292 14.70 13.30 11.33
C MET A 292 16.04 13.00 11.99
N SER A 293 17.16 13.16 11.29
CA SER A 293 18.49 12.69 11.68
C SER A 293 18.87 13.04 13.12
N GLU A 294 18.54 14.25 13.61
CA GLU A 294 18.87 14.68 14.98
C GLU A 294 18.09 13.86 16.03
N PHE A 295 16.78 13.66 15.84
CA PHE A 295 15.97 12.87 16.77
C PHE A 295 16.29 11.38 16.70
N ILE A 296 16.71 10.87 15.55
CA ILE A 296 17.22 9.51 15.39
C ILE A 296 18.47 9.32 16.25
N GLY A 297 19.43 10.26 16.17
CA GLY A 297 20.62 10.26 17.00
C GLY A 297 20.33 10.41 18.49
N LEU A 298 19.37 11.28 18.85
CA LEU A 298 18.94 11.45 20.25
C LEU A 298 18.35 10.14 20.79
N ALA A 299 17.49 9.47 20.05
CA ALA A 299 16.89 8.22 20.49
C ALA A 299 17.93 7.09 20.66
N TYR A 300 18.91 7.04 19.76
CA TYR A 300 20.04 6.11 19.86
C TYR A 300 20.87 6.38 21.12
N PHE A 301 21.26 7.64 21.34
CA PHE A 301 22.08 8.03 22.49
C PHE A 301 21.35 7.87 23.84
N ALA A 302 20.04 8.19 23.86
CA ALA A 302 19.22 8.11 25.07
C ALA A 302 18.58 6.73 25.27
N GLU A 303 18.84 5.76 24.38
CA GLU A 303 18.27 4.39 24.41
C GLU A 303 16.73 4.42 24.50
N VAL A 304 16.08 5.16 23.59
CA VAL A 304 14.63 5.31 23.55
C VAL A 304 14.04 4.48 22.42
N PRO A 305 13.09 3.57 22.72
CA PRO A 305 12.43 2.76 21.71
C PRO A 305 11.45 3.59 20.86
N GLY A 306 11.34 3.25 19.60
CA GLY A 306 10.39 3.79 18.66
C GLY A 306 10.50 3.11 17.30
N VAL A 307 9.52 3.32 16.44
CA VAL A 307 9.50 2.74 15.10
C VAL A 307 9.42 3.85 14.06
N ILE A 308 10.27 3.79 13.06
CA ILE A 308 10.20 4.64 11.87
C ILE A 308 10.08 3.75 10.66
N TRP A 309 9.02 3.92 9.87
CA TRP A 309 8.83 3.16 8.64
C TRP A 309 9.20 4.03 7.43
N ASP A 310 10.27 3.67 6.75
CA ASP A 310 10.66 4.28 5.48
C ASP A 310 10.06 3.51 4.31
N VAL A 311 9.16 4.17 3.58
CA VAL A 311 8.69 3.66 2.29
C VAL A 311 9.49 4.37 1.20
N ASN A 312 10.52 3.69 0.69
CA ASN A 312 11.55 4.28 -0.13
C ASN A 312 11.04 4.70 -1.52
N ARG A 313 11.59 5.78 -2.02
CA ARG A 313 11.40 6.29 -3.38
C ARG A 313 12.71 6.75 -3.96
N VAL A 314 12.74 7.00 -5.29
CA VAL A 314 13.96 7.47 -5.96
C VAL A 314 14.44 8.79 -5.38
N GLY A 315 15.66 8.78 -4.85
CA GLY A 315 16.45 9.95 -4.42
C GLY A 315 17.50 10.35 -5.45
N PRO A 316 18.43 11.26 -5.10
CA PRO A 316 18.50 12.02 -3.84
C PRO A 316 17.52 13.20 -3.76
N SER A 317 17.44 13.84 -2.56
CA SER A 317 16.54 14.96 -2.25
C SER A 317 15.07 14.58 -2.48
N THR A 318 14.25 15.48 -3.01
CA THR A 318 12.86 15.18 -3.36
C THR A 318 12.75 14.04 -4.37
N GLY A 319 13.75 13.90 -5.25
CA GLY A 319 13.89 12.83 -6.22
C GLY A 319 12.69 12.66 -7.14
N LEU A 320 12.27 11.42 -7.34
CA LEU A 320 11.09 11.05 -8.11
C LEU A 320 10.06 10.40 -7.18
N PRO A 321 9.11 11.15 -6.61
CA PRO A 321 8.22 10.69 -5.53
C PRO A 321 7.37 9.46 -5.86
N THR A 322 7.21 9.17 -7.15
CA THR A 322 6.35 8.09 -7.66
C THR A 322 7.13 7.02 -8.42
N ARG A 323 8.42 6.91 -8.13
CA ARG A 323 9.30 5.86 -8.68
C ARG A 323 9.95 5.08 -7.54
N THR A 324 9.94 3.76 -7.69
CA THR A 324 10.52 2.84 -6.72
C THR A 324 12.05 2.84 -6.76
N GLN A 325 12.65 2.71 -5.60
CA GLN A 325 14.07 2.49 -5.40
C GLN A 325 14.27 1.89 -4.00
N GLN A 326 15.41 1.25 -3.77
CA GLN A 326 15.86 0.80 -2.44
C GLN A 326 17.22 1.44 -2.12
N GLY A 327 17.28 2.78 -2.23
CA GLY A 327 18.50 3.56 -2.10
C GLY A 327 18.87 3.99 -0.69
N ASP A 328 17.91 3.95 0.25
CA ASP A 328 18.08 4.54 1.58
C ASP A 328 18.61 3.56 2.63
N LEU A 329 18.87 2.30 2.27
CA LEU A 329 19.28 1.25 3.23
C LEU A 329 20.52 1.63 4.05
N THR A 330 21.57 2.13 3.41
CA THR A 330 22.78 2.58 4.11
C THR A 330 22.51 3.83 4.95
N LEU A 331 21.67 4.76 4.43
CA LEU A 331 21.24 5.94 5.17
C LEU A 331 20.54 5.55 6.48
N LEU A 332 19.63 4.56 6.45
CA LEU A 332 18.92 4.09 7.63
C LEU A 332 19.88 3.39 8.62
N TYR A 333 20.74 2.53 8.12
CA TYR A 333 21.65 1.76 8.97
C TYR A 333 22.63 2.66 9.73
N GLU A 334 23.12 3.73 9.10
CA GLU A 334 24.11 4.67 9.65
C GLU A 334 23.47 6.04 9.97
N ALA A 335 22.14 6.11 10.18
CA ALA A 335 21.44 7.38 10.35
C ALA A 335 21.95 8.17 11.56
N SER A 336 22.09 9.48 11.39
CA SER A 336 22.67 10.46 12.31
C SER A 336 24.20 10.55 12.20
N HIS A 337 24.82 11.35 13.05
CA HIS A 337 26.28 11.48 13.15
C HIS A 337 26.85 10.64 14.29
N GLY A 338 28.12 10.32 14.26
CA GLY A 338 28.79 9.45 15.22
C GLY A 338 28.77 7.98 14.78
N ASP A 339 28.93 7.08 15.75
CA ASP A 339 29.08 5.65 15.52
C ASP A 339 27.75 4.92 15.65
N THR A 340 26.73 5.35 14.91
CA THR A 340 25.40 4.76 14.96
C THR A 340 25.30 3.51 14.06
N GLN A 341 24.56 2.51 14.52
CA GLN A 341 24.17 1.32 13.74
C GLN A 341 22.75 0.94 14.16
N HIS A 342 21.79 1.13 13.26
CA HIS A 342 20.39 0.90 13.56
C HIS A 342 19.89 -0.46 13.10
N ILE A 343 18.85 -0.97 13.76
CA ILE A 343 18.14 -2.18 13.33
C ILE A 343 17.22 -1.80 12.18
N VAL A 344 17.36 -2.50 11.05
CA VAL A 344 16.54 -2.30 9.85
C VAL A 344 15.85 -3.62 9.49
N LEU A 345 14.52 -3.62 9.48
CA LEU A 345 13.67 -4.74 9.07
C LEU A 345 13.24 -4.52 7.61
N ILE A 346 13.57 -5.45 6.74
CA ILE A 346 13.40 -5.31 5.28
C ILE A 346 12.41 -6.36 4.79
N PRO A 347 11.09 -6.06 4.75
CA PRO A 347 10.10 -6.97 4.21
C PRO A 347 10.25 -7.11 2.69
N GLY A 348 10.15 -8.33 2.17
CA GLY A 348 10.11 -8.65 0.75
C GLY A 348 8.70 -9.00 0.25
N THR A 349 7.75 -9.20 1.16
CA THR A 349 6.35 -9.56 0.86
C THR A 349 5.37 -8.78 1.74
N VAL A 350 4.09 -8.82 1.39
CA VAL A 350 3.04 -8.19 2.22
C VAL A 350 2.86 -8.91 3.55
N ASP A 351 3.12 -10.21 3.58
CA ASP A 351 3.09 -11.01 4.82
C ASP A 351 4.19 -10.56 5.77
N GLU A 352 5.40 -10.33 5.26
CA GLU A 352 6.51 -9.77 6.04
C GLU A 352 6.27 -8.30 6.41
N CYS A 353 5.54 -7.51 5.59
CA CYS A 353 5.12 -6.17 5.99
C CYS A 353 4.23 -6.22 7.23
N PHE A 354 3.28 -7.14 7.29
CA PHE A 354 2.46 -7.36 8.48
C PHE A 354 3.29 -7.85 9.66
N GLU A 355 4.11 -8.89 9.47
CA GLU A 355 4.93 -9.47 10.52
C GLU A 355 5.91 -8.46 11.12
N PHE A 356 6.65 -7.74 10.29
CA PHE A 356 7.61 -6.74 10.77
C PHE A 356 6.91 -5.50 11.34
N GLY A 357 5.69 -5.20 10.91
CA GLY A 357 4.86 -4.16 11.50
C GLY A 357 4.66 -4.34 12.99
N TRP A 358 4.31 -5.55 13.46
CA TRP A 358 4.14 -5.81 14.89
C TRP A 358 5.46 -6.11 15.60
N ARG A 359 6.40 -6.82 14.97
CA ARG A 359 7.70 -7.16 15.57
C ARG A 359 8.58 -5.95 15.82
N ALA A 360 8.48 -4.91 14.98
CA ALA A 360 9.31 -3.72 15.11
C ALA A 360 9.22 -3.10 16.51
N PHE A 361 8.03 -3.05 17.11
CA PHE A 361 7.84 -2.52 18.46
C PHE A 361 8.46 -3.41 19.54
N ASP A 362 8.31 -4.73 19.43
CA ASP A 362 8.90 -5.67 20.38
C ASP A 362 10.43 -5.60 20.33
N VAL A 363 11.00 -5.53 19.12
CA VAL A 363 12.45 -5.38 18.92
C VAL A 363 12.93 -4.03 19.47
N ALA A 364 12.21 -2.93 19.18
CA ALA A 364 12.58 -1.62 19.66
C ALA A 364 12.61 -1.56 21.20
N GLU A 365 11.60 -2.12 21.86
CA GLU A 365 11.52 -2.12 23.32
C GLU A 365 12.48 -3.10 23.97
N LYS A 366 12.72 -4.25 23.35
CA LYS A 366 13.69 -5.24 23.82
C LYS A 366 15.10 -4.67 23.85
N PHE A 367 15.51 -3.99 22.77
CA PHE A 367 16.85 -3.42 22.63
C PHE A 367 16.93 -1.94 23.03
N GLN A 368 15.82 -1.31 23.35
CA GLN A 368 15.71 0.11 23.75
C GLN A 368 16.36 1.05 22.73
N THR A 369 15.97 0.91 21.47
CA THR A 369 16.48 1.73 20.37
C THR A 369 15.40 1.95 19.32
N LEU A 370 15.65 2.86 18.37
CA LEU A 370 14.81 2.96 17.19
C LEU A 370 14.99 1.74 16.30
N VAL A 371 13.88 1.30 15.70
CA VAL A 371 13.85 0.26 14.67
C VAL A 371 13.24 0.85 13.40
N PHE A 372 13.90 0.62 12.29
CA PHE A 372 13.40 0.99 10.97
C PHE A 372 12.69 -0.18 10.32
N GLY A 373 11.45 0.05 9.83
CA GLY A 373 10.87 -0.75 8.76
C GLY A 373 11.29 -0.12 7.42
N PHE A 374 11.76 -0.91 6.48
CA PHE A 374 12.23 -0.42 5.19
C PHE A 374 11.56 -1.18 4.06
N SER A 375 10.58 -0.55 3.44
CA SER A 375 9.92 -1.02 2.22
C SER A 375 10.12 -0.01 1.09
N ASP A 376 9.58 -0.28 -0.07
CA ASP A 376 9.62 0.64 -1.19
C ASP A 376 8.22 0.93 -1.76
N LEU A 377 8.13 1.84 -2.72
CA LEU A 377 6.90 2.22 -3.38
C LEU A 377 6.19 1.02 -4.02
N ASP A 378 6.94 0.13 -4.67
CA ASP A 378 6.34 -1.00 -5.38
C ASP A 378 5.70 -1.98 -4.40
N LEU A 379 6.40 -2.38 -3.35
CA LEU A 379 5.83 -3.24 -2.30
C LEU A 379 4.69 -2.51 -1.57
N GLY A 380 4.90 -1.24 -1.23
CA GLY A 380 4.00 -0.46 -0.39
C GLY A 380 2.66 -0.10 -1.04
N MET A 381 2.64 0.23 -2.34
CA MET A 381 1.47 0.82 -3.02
C MET A 381 0.85 -0.03 -4.12
N ASN A 382 1.42 -1.18 -4.47
CA ASN A 382 0.82 -2.09 -5.44
C ASN A 382 -0.09 -3.10 -4.74
N ARG A 383 -0.98 -3.74 -5.54
CA ARG A 383 -1.89 -4.78 -5.06
C ARG A 383 -1.27 -6.15 -5.20
N TRP A 384 -1.18 -6.87 -4.10
CA TRP A 384 -0.58 -8.20 -3.99
C TRP A 384 -1.60 -9.18 -3.41
N VAL A 385 -1.56 -10.43 -3.87
CA VAL A 385 -2.37 -11.51 -3.29
C VAL A 385 -1.61 -12.13 -2.12
N THR A 386 -2.29 -12.31 -1.01
CA THR A 386 -1.80 -13.07 0.16
C THR A 386 -2.85 -14.05 0.66
N ALA A 387 -2.39 -15.12 1.31
CA ALA A 387 -3.24 -16.16 1.91
C ALA A 387 -3.77 -15.78 3.31
N GLY A 388 -3.53 -14.56 3.77
CA GLY A 388 -3.93 -14.09 5.08
C GLY A 388 -2.77 -14.00 6.07
N PHE A 389 -2.99 -13.28 7.13
CA PHE A 389 -1.98 -13.05 8.16
C PHE A 389 -2.26 -13.92 9.39
N GLU A 390 -1.20 -14.46 9.98
CA GLU A 390 -1.29 -15.10 11.29
C GLU A 390 -1.36 -14.03 12.37
N TYR A 391 -2.42 -14.08 13.18
CA TYR A 391 -2.57 -13.17 14.32
C TYR A 391 -1.48 -13.46 15.36
N PRO A 392 -0.73 -12.44 15.82
CA PRO A 392 0.28 -12.64 16.85
C PRO A 392 -0.38 -12.86 18.22
N ASP A 393 -0.74 -14.12 18.53
CA ASP A 393 -1.33 -14.52 19.81
C ASP A 393 -0.25 -14.65 20.90
N GLN A 394 0.49 -13.58 21.12
CA GLN A 394 1.53 -13.50 22.15
C GLN A 394 1.46 -12.16 22.88
N LYS A 395 1.91 -12.19 24.14
CA LYS A 395 2.05 -10.94 24.90
C LYS A 395 3.09 -10.04 24.25
N LEU A 396 2.80 -8.74 24.20
CA LEU A 396 3.75 -7.74 23.74
C LEU A 396 5.05 -7.79 24.58
N ASP A 397 6.19 -7.92 23.92
CA ASP A 397 7.49 -7.87 24.60
C ASP A 397 7.85 -6.40 24.88
N ARG A 398 7.72 -6.01 26.15
CA ARG A 398 8.03 -4.65 26.61
C ARG A 398 9.49 -4.49 27.02
N GLY A 399 10.32 -5.52 26.86
CA GLY A 399 11.72 -5.54 27.29
C GLY A 399 11.87 -5.36 28.83
N LYS A 400 12.99 -4.79 29.25
CA LYS A 400 13.34 -4.62 30.67
C LYS A 400 12.67 -3.41 31.31
N VAL A 401 11.34 -3.39 31.37
CA VAL A 401 10.55 -2.31 31.96
C VAL A 401 10.20 -2.61 33.40
N ILE A 402 10.59 -1.72 34.31
CA ILE A 402 10.20 -1.75 35.73
C ILE A 402 8.83 -1.08 35.86
N ARG A 403 7.84 -1.83 36.33
CA ARG A 403 6.44 -1.39 36.44
C ARG A 403 5.98 -1.16 37.89
N THR A 404 6.69 -1.72 38.86
CA THR A 404 6.29 -1.66 40.26
C THR A 404 7.46 -1.25 41.15
N GLN A 405 7.15 -0.63 42.29
CA GLN A 405 8.15 -0.30 43.33
C GLN A 405 8.92 -1.56 43.78
N LYS A 406 8.24 -2.68 43.94
CA LYS A 406 8.88 -3.95 44.31
C LYS A 406 9.95 -4.40 43.30
N GLN A 407 9.71 -4.21 42.01
CA GLN A 407 10.70 -4.51 40.97
C GLN A 407 11.89 -3.53 41.03
N LEU A 408 11.62 -2.25 41.32
CA LEU A 408 12.65 -1.26 41.47
C LEU A 408 13.54 -1.54 42.70
N ASP A 409 12.94 -1.86 43.81
CA ASP A 409 13.64 -2.18 45.08
C ASP A 409 14.46 -3.47 45.00
N ALA A 410 14.15 -4.36 44.06
CA ALA A 410 14.90 -5.58 43.81
C ALA A 410 16.20 -5.36 43.02
N ILE A 411 16.38 -4.19 42.44
CA ILE A 411 17.57 -3.82 41.64
C ILE A 411 18.49 -2.98 42.54
N GLU A 412 19.61 -3.55 42.97
CA GLU A 412 20.58 -2.83 43.75
C GLU A 412 21.22 -1.68 42.92
N ASN A 413 21.18 -0.47 43.46
CA ASN A 413 21.72 0.74 42.83
C ASN A 413 21.19 0.97 41.41
N PHE A 414 19.87 0.96 41.24
CA PHE A 414 19.26 1.26 39.94
C PHE A 414 19.79 2.54 39.30
N GLY A 415 20.07 2.46 38.02
CA GLY A 415 20.42 3.62 37.17
C GLY A 415 19.90 3.37 35.76
N ARG A 416 19.33 4.39 35.11
CA ARG A 416 18.69 4.25 33.78
C ARG A 416 19.60 3.62 32.73
N TYR A 417 20.88 3.88 32.81
CA TYR A 417 21.89 3.40 31.85
C TYR A 417 22.86 2.39 32.46
N ARG A 418 22.50 1.80 33.61
CA ARG A 418 23.33 0.80 34.25
C ARG A 418 22.91 -0.60 33.80
N ASP A 419 23.83 -1.27 33.14
CA ASP A 419 23.70 -2.70 32.84
C ASP A 419 23.94 -3.51 34.11
N VAL A 420 22.89 -4.09 34.69
CA VAL A 420 22.95 -4.88 35.91
C VAL A 420 23.07 -6.39 35.62
N ASP A 421 22.68 -6.82 34.44
CA ASP A 421 22.65 -8.23 34.05
C ASP A 421 23.86 -8.61 33.17
N GLY A 422 24.60 -7.63 32.64
CA GLY A 422 25.76 -7.82 31.79
C GLY A 422 25.42 -8.20 30.35
N ASP A 423 24.20 -7.91 29.89
CA ASP A 423 23.77 -8.18 28.52
C ASP A 423 23.75 -6.94 27.63
N GLY A 424 24.21 -5.78 28.14
CA GLY A 424 24.28 -4.53 27.44
C GLY A 424 22.96 -3.74 27.39
N ILE A 425 21.88 -4.25 28.01
CA ILE A 425 20.56 -3.60 27.99
C ILE A 425 20.17 -3.22 29.41
N PRO A 426 20.11 -1.91 29.76
CA PRO A 426 19.73 -1.48 31.10
C PRO A 426 18.21 -1.60 31.34
N TYR A 427 17.85 -1.68 32.62
CA TYR A 427 16.45 -1.57 33.02
C TYR A 427 15.95 -0.12 32.89
N ARG A 428 14.69 0.05 32.51
CA ARG A 428 14.05 1.36 32.39
C ARG A 428 12.77 1.45 33.21
N THR A 429 12.50 2.64 33.73
CA THR A 429 11.19 3.03 34.21
C THR A 429 10.50 3.89 33.15
N CYS A 430 9.19 3.90 33.09
CA CYS A 430 8.41 4.74 32.19
C CYS A 430 7.56 5.71 33.01
N LEU A 431 7.41 6.95 32.55
CA LEU A 431 6.57 7.94 33.25
C LEU A 431 5.13 7.48 33.45
N LEU A 432 4.60 6.71 32.49
CA LEU A 432 3.27 6.12 32.57
C LEU A 432 3.11 5.09 33.68
N TYR A 433 4.22 4.49 34.18
CA TYR A 433 4.19 3.45 35.20
C TYR A 433 4.72 3.89 36.55
N THR A 434 5.50 4.95 36.62
CA THR A 434 6.17 5.45 37.84
C THR A 434 5.43 6.57 38.53
N SER A 435 4.47 7.19 37.87
CA SER A 435 3.53 8.15 38.46
C SER A 435 2.10 7.66 38.18
N PRO A 436 1.67 6.57 38.83
CA PRO A 436 0.34 6.05 38.59
C PRO A 436 -0.68 7.12 38.99
N SER A 437 -1.52 7.53 38.02
CA SER A 437 -2.77 8.16 38.39
C SER A 437 -3.62 7.14 39.12
N PRO A 438 -4.59 7.54 39.95
CA PRO A 438 -5.52 6.60 40.57
C PRO A 438 -6.26 5.70 39.59
N ARG A 439 -6.29 6.03 38.29
CA ARG A 439 -6.83 5.21 37.19
C ARG A 439 -5.86 4.13 36.68
N ASP A 440 -4.55 4.32 36.85
CA ASP A 440 -3.53 3.41 36.30
C ASP A 440 -3.28 2.18 37.19
N VAL A 441 -3.82 2.18 38.40
CA VAL A 441 -3.57 1.10 39.39
C VAL A 441 -4.48 -0.10 39.14
N GLU A 442 -5.66 0.08 38.57
CA GLU A 442 -6.65 -0.98 38.36
C GLU A 442 -6.76 -1.41 36.86
N GLU A 443 -6.30 -0.61 35.94
CA GLU A 443 -6.46 -0.85 34.50
C GLU A 443 -5.13 -0.75 33.74
N SER A 444 -4.17 -1.62 34.04
CA SER A 444 -3.10 -1.91 33.09
C SER A 444 -3.63 -2.78 31.94
N GLY A 445 -4.76 -2.40 31.38
CA GLY A 445 -5.36 -2.95 30.18
C GLY A 445 -4.74 -2.41 28.90
N ILE A 446 -3.51 -1.86 28.97
CA ILE A 446 -2.65 -1.72 27.80
C ILE A 446 -1.80 -2.99 27.77
N ALA A 447 -2.44 -4.08 27.40
CA ALA A 447 -1.77 -5.27 26.92
C ALA A 447 -1.61 -5.14 25.42
#